data_42538fcf0fd686dd1e0c4af5a72d41c2
#
_entry.id   42538fcf0fd686dd1e0c4af5a72d41c2
#
_cell.length_a   1.000
_cell.length_b   1.000
_cell.length_c   1.000
_cell.angle_alpha   90.00
_cell.angle_beta   90.00
_cell.angle_gamma   90.00
#
_symmetry.space_group_name_H-M   'P 1'
#
loop_
_entity.id
_entity.type
_entity.pdbx_description
1 polymer ?
#
loop_
_entity_poly.entity_id
_entity_poly.type
_entity_poly.pdbx_seq_one_letter_code
_entity_poly.pdbx_strand_id
1 'polypeptide(L)'
;MSVQLKRKMEDKFNKLTTKESTNQPPAPEEQERIKSEAAWVDLLRQEMGRVIVGQKDLVDRLIVGLLANGHVLLEGVPGLAKTLAVKTLAQCMRADFKRIQFTPDLLPADVVGTLIYSPNKGE
;
A
#
# COMPACT_ATOMS: atom_id res chain seq x y z
N MET A 1 5.60 11.46 2.15
CA MET A 1 5.05 11.57 0.76
C MET A 1 4.43 12.95 0.62
N SER A 2 4.84 13.71 -0.38
CA SER A 2 4.31 15.06 -0.61
C SER A 2 2.81 15.00 -0.89
N VAL A 3 2.03 15.89 -0.28
CA VAL A 3 0.56 16.04 -0.48
C VAL A 3 0.20 16.14 -1.97
N GLN A 4 1.09 16.68 -2.79
CA GLN A 4 0.93 16.77 -4.23
C GLN A 4 0.95 15.41 -4.95
N LEU A 5 1.72 14.44 -4.46
CA LEU A 5 1.76 13.10 -5.06
C LEU A 5 0.47 12.33 -4.76
N LYS A 6 -0.05 12.49 -3.55
CA LYS A 6 -1.32 11.90 -3.13
C LYS A 6 -2.50 12.44 -3.94
N ARG A 7 -2.58 13.77 -4.12
CA ARG A 7 -3.59 14.41 -4.98
C ARG A 7 -3.50 13.97 -6.44
N LYS A 8 -2.29 13.88 -6.98
CA LYS A 8 -2.08 13.45 -8.38
C LYS A 8 -2.44 11.98 -8.61
N MET A 9 -2.30 11.13 -7.59
CA MET A 9 -2.75 9.75 -7.62
C MET A 9 -4.28 9.65 -7.48
N GLU A 10 -4.89 10.40 -6.58
CA GLU A 10 -6.35 10.46 -6.39
C GLU A 10 -7.06 10.99 -7.64
N ASP A 11 -6.55 12.06 -8.27
CA ASP A 11 -7.10 12.60 -9.51
C ASP A 11 -6.99 11.63 -10.70
N LYS A 12 -5.89 10.90 -10.80
CA LYS A 12 -5.73 9.85 -11.81
C LYS A 12 -6.68 8.67 -11.56
N PHE A 13 -6.84 8.27 -10.30
CA PHE A 13 -7.73 7.18 -9.92
C PHE A 13 -9.20 7.53 -10.18
N ASN A 14 -9.65 8.73 -9.82
CA ASN A 14 -11.01 9.19 -10.09
C ASN A 14 -11.32 9.27 -11.59
N LYS A 15 -10.36 9.60 -12.43
CA LYS A 15 -10.53 9.58 -13.90
C LYS A 15 -10.67 8.16 -14.48
N LEU A 16 -10.09 7.16 -13.82
CA LEU A 16 -10.17 5.75 -14.25
C LEU A 16 -11.48 5.08 -13.83
N THR A 17 -12.08 5.50 -12.69
CA THR A 17 -13.28 4.89 -12.14
C THR A 17 -14.58 5.46 -12.70
N THR A 18 -14.55 6.58 -13.42
CA THR A 18 -15.76 7.25 -13.94
C THR A 18 -16.18 6.79 -15.33
N LYS A 19 -15.47 5.85 -15.97
CA LYS A 19 -15.93 5.24 -17.22
C LYS A 19 -16.77 4.00 -16.92
N GLU A 20 -18.01 4.01 -17.40
CA GLU A 20 -18.94 2.89 -17.38
C GLU A 20 -18.26 1.58 -17.79
N SER A 21 -18.50 0.55 -16.98
CA SER A 21 -18.07 -0.83 -17.24
C SER A 21 -18.74 -1.37 -18.50
N THR A 22 -18.18 -1.08 -19.65
CA THR A 22 -18.45 -1.85 -20.86
C THR A 22 -17.49 -3.03 -20.88
N ASN A 23 -18.04 -4.23 -20.93
CA ASN A 23 -17.32 -5.53 -20.99
C ASN A 23 -16.60 -5.72 -22.36
N GLN A 24 -16.21 -4.65 -23.03
CA GLN A 24 -15.43 -4.70 -24.27
C GLN A 24 -13.93 -4.56 -23.95
N PRO A 25 -13.06 -5.35 -24.58
CA PRO A 25 -11.63 -5.17 -24.44
C PRO A 25 -11.25 -3.73 -24.86
N PRO A 26 -10.33 -3.09 -24.13
CA PRO A 26 -9.94 -1.72 -24.43
C PRO A 26 -9.35 -1.63 -25.84
N ALA A 27 -9.59 -0.50 -26.51
CA ALA A 27 -9.05 -0.22 -27.83
C ALA A 27 -7.50 -0.29 -27.83
N PRO A 28 -6.85 -0.60 -28.96
CA PRO A 28 -5.39 -0.75 -29.02
C PRO A 28 -4.63 0.46 -28.46
N GLU A 29 -5.10 1.68 -28.71
CA GLU A 29 -4.51 2.91 -28.16
C GLU A 29 -4.66 3.01 -26.63
N GLU A 30 -5.78 2.52 -26.11
CA GLU A 30 -6.04 2.48 -24.66
C GLU A 30 -5.19 1.41 -23.98
N GLN A 31 -4.91 0.28 -24.64
CA GLN A 31 -3.99 -0.75 -24.17
C GLN A 31 -2.54 -0.24 -24.08
N GLU A 32 -2.08 0.54 -25.04
CA GLU A 32 -0.74 1.14 -24.99
C GLU A 32 -0.62 2.17 -23.88
N ARG A 33 -1.65 2.99 -23.68
CA ARG A 33 -1.70 3.92 -22.53
C ARG A 33 -1.65 3.19 -21.20
N ILE A 34 -2.44 2.13 -21.04
CA ILE A 34 -2.45 1.31 -19.82
C ILE A 34 -1.05 0.71 -19.59
N LYS A 35 -0.40 0.19 -20.61
CA LYS A 35 0.97 -0.35 -20.51
C LYS A 35 1.98 0.71 -20.09
N SER A 36 1.95 1.89 -20.70
CA SER A 36 2.88 2.97 -20.35
C SER A 36 2.65 3.52 -18.94
N GLU A 37 1.38 3.62 -18.52
CA GLU A 37 1.04 4.07 -17.17
C GLU A 37 1.29 3.00 -16.10
N ALA A 38 1.29 1.71 -16.47
CA ALA A 38 1.57 0.59 -15.58
C ALA A 38 3.06 0.24 -15.46
N ALA A 39 3.96 0.86 -16.22
CA ALA A 39 5.38 0.54 -16.20
C ALA A 39 6.01 0.63 -14.81
N TRP A 40 5.54 1.54 -13.94
CA TRP A 40 6.01 1.65 -12.57
C TRP A 40 5.63 0.43 -11.70
N VAL A 41 4.55 -0.29 -12.05
CA VAL A 41 4.12 -1.51 -11.34
C VAL A 41 5.15 -2.62 -11.56
N ASP A 42 5.68 -2.74 -12.77
CA ASP A 42 6.72 -3.73 -13.07
C ASP A 42 8.02 -3.41 -12.36
N LEU A 43 8.39 -2.12 -12.28
CA LEU A 43 9.54 -1.68 -11.48
C LEU A 43 9.32 -1.99 -9.99
N LEU A 44 8.15 -1.70 -9.46
CA LEU A 44 7.82 -2.01 -8.07
C LEU A 44 7.90 -3.51 -7.78
N ARG A 45 7.34 -4.33 -8.67
CA ARG A 45 7.42 -5.81 -8.58
C ARG A 45 8.88 -6.30 -8.60
N GLN A 46 9.71 -5.72 -9.45
CA GLN A 46 11.12 -6.06 -9.55
C GLN A 46 11.87 -5.68 -8.28
N GLU A 47 11.69 -4.47 -7.75
CA GLU A 47 12.33 -4.03 -6.51
C GLU A 47 11.90 -4.87 -5.31
N MET A 48 10.60 -5.16 -5.19
CA MET A 48 10.10 -6.05 -4.14
C MET A 48 10.67 -7.46 -4.27
N GLY A 49 10.81 -7.97 -5.50
CA GLY A 49 11.35 -9.30 -5.78
C GLY A 49 12.81 -9.48 -5.38
N ARG A 50 13.59 -8.40 -5.22
CA ARG A 50 14.96 -8.44 -4.70
C ARG A 50 15.02 -8.80 -3.21
N VAL A 51 13.99 -8.43 -2.47
CA VAL A 51 13.92 -8.65 -1.01
C VAL A 51 13.04 -9.83 -0.66
N ILE A 52 11.91 -9.98 -1.37
CA ILE A 52 10.90 -11.02 -1.12
C ILE A 52 11.07 -12.12 -2.17
N VAL A 53 11.84 -13.12 -1.82
CA VAL A 53 12.12 -14.26 -2.71
C VAL A 53 11.04 -15.34 -2.53
N GLY A 54 10.56 -15.90 -3.64
CA GLY A 54 9.66 -17.07 -3.64
C GLY A 54 8.19 -16.78 -3.34
N GLN A 55 7.78 -15.53 -3.12
CA GLN A 55 6.40 -15.16 -2.76
C GLN A 55 5.78 -14.17 -3.77
N LYS A 56 5.82 -14.52 -5.05
CA LYS A 56 5.29 -13.67 -6.13
C LYS A 56 3.80 -13.36 -5.92
N ASP A 57 3.01 -14.35 -5.56
CA ASP A 57 1.55 -14.16 -5.33
C ASP A 57 1.26 -13.16 -4.21
N LEU A 58 2.05 -13.16 -3.14
CA LEU A 58 1.92 -12.20 -2.06
C LEU A 58 2.20 -10.78 -2.55
N VAL A 59 3.28 -10.60 -3.31
CA VAL A 59 3.67 -9.31 -3.89
C VAL A 59 2.59 -8.80 -4.84
N ASP A 60 2.10 -9.64 -5.74
CA ASP A 60 1.05 -9.27 -6.71
C ASP A 60 -0.25 -8.87 -6.02
N ARG A 61 -0.68 -9.61 -4.99
CA ARG A 61 -1.89 -9.26 -4.21
C ARG A 61 -1.74 -7.97 -3.43
N LEU A 62 -0.57 -7.68 -2.89
CA LEU A 62 -0.27 -6.39 -2.24
C LEU A 62 -0.35 -5.23 -3.24
N ILE A 63 0.20 -5.42 -4.44
CA ILE A 63 0.14 -4.41 -5.51
C ILE A 63 -1.31 -4.19 -5.95
N VAL A 64 -2.11 -5.25 -6.12
CA VAL A 64 -3.53 -5.13 -6.45
C VAL A 64 -4.29 -4.36 -5.37
N GLY A 65 -4.07 -4.68 -4.08
CA GLY A 65 -4.68 -3.95 -2.98
C GLY A 65 -4.31 -2.46 -2.98
N LEU A 66 -3.07 -2.16 -3.32
CA LEU A 66 -2.57 -0.79 -3.45
C LEU A 66 -3.26 -0.05 -4.61
N LEU A 67 -3.34 -0.68 -5.79
CA LEU A 67 -3.98 -0.10 -6.98
C LEU A 67 -5.48 0.13 -6.77
N ALA A 68 -6.13 -0.80 -6.06
CA ALA A 68 -7.53 -0.70 -5.70
C ALA A 68 -7.82 0.30 -4.56
N ASN A 69 -6.78 0.93 -3.99
CA ASN A 69 -6.87 1.77 -2.79
C ASN A 69 -7.66 1.08 -1.66
N GLY A 70 -7.48 -0.23 -1.55
CA GLY A 70 -8.22 -1.09 -0.64
C GLY A 70 -7.40 -1.57 0.55
N HIS A 71 -8.04 -2.35 1.41
CA HIS A 71 -7.40 -3.04 2.52
C HIS A 71 -7.00 -4.45 2.12
N VAL A 72 -5.91 -4.94 2.68
CA VAL A 72 -5.42 -6.30 2.43
C VAL A 72 -5.36 -7.06 3.74
N LEU A 73 -6.04 -8.20 3.80
CA LEU A 73 -5.92 -9.16 4.89
C LEU A 73 -4.91 -10.25 4.51
N LEU A 74 -3.86 -10.39 5.31
CA LEU A 74 -2.82 -11.39 5.13
C LEU A 74 -2.92 -12.44 6.23
N GLU A 75 -3.45 -13.59 5.90
CA GLU A 75 -3.49 -14.75 6.80
C GLU A 75 -2.38 -15.74 6.45
N GLY A 76 -1.95 -16.52 7.42
CA GLY A 76 -0.98 -17.59 7.22
C GLY A 76 -0.07 -17.82 8.42
N VAL A 77 0.76 -18.83 8.29
CA VAL A 77 1.68 -19.29 9.34
C VAL A 77 2.66 -18.17 9.73
N PRO A 78 2.99 -18.00 11.03
CA PRO A 78 4.05 -17.10 11.48
C PRO A 78 5.38 -17.40 10.77
N GLY A 79 6.15 -16.35 10.44
CA GLY A 79 7.47 -16.50 9.80
C GLY A 79 7.49 -16.41 8.27
N LEU A 80 6.35 -16.23 7.60
CA LEU A 80 6.29 -16.08 6.13
C LEU A 80 6.55 -14.65 5.63
N ALA A 81 7.44 -13.92 6.27
CA ALA A 81 7.87 -12.58 5.84
C ALA A 81 6.74 -11.56 5.53
N LYS A 82 5.50 -11.77 6.05
CA LYS A 82 4.35 -10.90 5.79
C LYS A 82 4.64 -9.44 6.16
N THR A 83 5.16 -9.21 7.35
CA THR A 83 5.54 -7.86 7.83
C THR A 83 6.67 -7.28 6.99
N LEU A 84 7.63 -8.11 6.58
CA LEU A 84 8.73 -7.69 5.71
C LEU A 84 8.20 -7.23 4.36
N ALA A 85 7.26 -7.97 3.77
CA ALA A 85 6.66 -7.62 2.48
C ALA A 85 5.98 -6.25 2.51
N VAL A 86 5.16 -5.98 3.53
CA VAL A 86 4.48 -4.68 3.68
C VAL A 86 5.48 -3.55 3.95
N LYS A 87 6.50 -3.80 4.78
CA LYS A 87 7.57 -2.83 5.03
C LYS A 87 8.37 -2.52 3.76
N THR A 88 8.73 -3.54 2.99
CA THR A 88 9.44 -3.37 1.71
C THR A 88 8.61 -2.59 0.71
N LEU A 89 7.30 -2.89 0.60
CA LEU A 89 6.38 -2.13 -0.24
C LEU A 89 6.37 -0.64 0.12
N ALA A 90 6.24 -0.33 1.41
CA ALA A 90 6.27 1.05 1.89
C ALA A 90 7.59 1.75 1.57
N GLN A 91 8.72 1.05 1.71
CA GLN A 91 10.05 1.59 1.37
C GLN A 91 10.20 1.86 -0.12
N CYS A 92 9.78 0.94 -1.00
CA CYS A 92 9.81 1.13 -2.45
C CYS A 92 8.98 2.34 -2.87
N MET A 93 7.88 2.61 -2.18
CA MET A 93 7.00 3.74 -2.43
C MET A 93 7.40 5.04 -1.71
N ARG A 94 8.47 5.01 -0.90
CA ARG A 94 8.86 6.11 0.00
C ARG A 94 7.69 6.57 0.89
N ALA A 95 6.87 5.61 1.34
CA ALA A 95 5.74 5.85 2.24
C ALA A 95 6.13 5.57 3.69
N ASP A 96 5.48 6.25 4.62
CA ASP A 96 5.64 5.95 6.04
C ASP A 96 5.04 4.60 6.38
N PHE A 97 5.81 3.78 7.09
CA PHE A 97 5.35 2.50 7.62
C PHE A 97 5.14 2.62 9.12
N LYS A 98 3.91 2.35 9.56
CA LYS A 98 3.58 2.26 10.98
C LYS A 98 2.95 0.90 11.26
N ARG A 99 3.29 0.31 12.40
CA ARG A 99 2.76 -0.98 12.84
C ARG A 99 2.04 -0.81 14.17
N ILE A 100 0.83 -1.34 14.23
CA ILE A 100 0.08 -1.51 15.48
C ILE A 100 -0.03 -3.02 15.71
N GLN A 101 0.42 -3.47 16.88
CA GLN A 101 0.31 -4.88 17.24
C GLN A 101 -0.80 -5.03 18.27
N PHE A 102 -1.82 -5.82 17.92
CA PHE A 102 -2.92 -6.12 18.82
C PHE A 102 -2.56 -7.32 19.70
N THR A 103 -2.73 -7.15 20.99
CA THR A 103 -2.62 -8.21 22.01
C THR A 103 -3.95 -8.32 22.75
N PRO A 104 -4.29 -9.46 23.39
CA PRO A 104 -5.56 -9.62 24.10
C PRO A 104 -5.81 -8.59 25.20
N ASP A 105 -4.76 -8.03 25.75
CA ASP A 105 -4.76 -7.04 26.83
C ASP A 105 -4.52 -5.60 26.35
N LEU A 106 -4.59 -5.37 25.04
CA LEU A 106 -4.42 -4.03 24.46
C LEU A 106 -5.53 -3.08 24.91
N LEU A 107 -5.16 -1.96 25.50
CA LEU A 107 -6.07 -0.90 25.88
C LEU A 107 -6.21 0.15 24.77
N PRO A 108 -7.36 0.84 24.66
CA PRO A 108 -7.51 1.93 23.69
C PRO A 108 -6.41 3.00 23.81
N ALA A 109 -5.94 3.29 25.02
CA ALA A 109 -4.87 4.25 25.27
C ALA A 109 -3.53 3.85 24.65
N ASP A 110 -3.27 2.54 24.46
CA ASP A 110 -2.04 2.05 23.81
C ASP A 110 -2.01 2.40 22.32
N VAL A 111 -3.18 2.57 21.71
CA VAL A 111 -3.33 2.92 20.29
C VAL A 111 -3.37 4.43 20.07
N VAL A 112 -4.17 5.14 20.87
CA VAL A 112 -4.39 6.60 20.69
C VAL A 112 -3.41 7.44 21.50
N GLY A 113 -2.69 6.83 22.43
CA GLY A 113 -1.82 7.52 23.40
C GLY A 113 -2.58 8.11 24.58
N THR A 114 -1.84 8.50 25.59
CA THR A 114 -2.33 9.20 26.76
C THR A 114 -1.61 10.53 26.93
N LEU A 115 -2.34 11.54 27.39
CA LEU A 115 -1.73 12.81 27.78
C LEU A 115 -0.97 12.61 29.11
N ILE A 116 0.33 12.83 29.07
CA ILE A 116 1.18 12.78 30.26
C ILE A 116 1.46 14.23 30.70
N TYR A 117 1.00 14.58 31.88
CA TYR A 117 1.38 15.85 32.50
C TYR A 117 2.84 15.78 32.98
N SER A 118 3.70 16.63 32.41
CA SER A 118 5.10 16.77 32.80
C SER A 118 5.27 18.09 33.53
N PRO A 119 5.39 18.09 34.88
CA PRO A 119 5.48 19.32 35.67
C PRO A 119 6.74 20.16 35.36
N ASN A 120 7.76 19.55 34.73
CA ASN A 120 9.03 20.21 34.45
C ASN A 120 9.09 20.95 33.11
N LYS A 121 8.05 20.88 32.25
CA LYS A 121 8.04 21.52 30.92
C LYS A 121 7.01 22.65 30.78
N GLY A 122 6.22 22.95 31.79
CA GLY A 122 5.33 24.13 31.78
C GLY A 122 4.28 24.20 30.68
N GLU A 123 3.95 23.07 30.05
CA GLU A 123 2.89 22.93 29.03
C GLU A 123 1.92 21.84 29.44
#